data_d73be21b36b465d78d0cc63898857e68
#
_entry.id   d73be21b36b465d78d0cc63898857e68
#
_cell.length_a   1.000
_cell.length_b   1.000
_cell.length_c   1.000
_cell.angle_alpha   90.00
_cell.angle_beta   90.00
_cell.angle_gamma   90.00
#
_symmetry.space_group_name_H-M   'P 1'
#
loop_
_entity.id
_entity.type
_entity.pdbx_description
1 polymer ?
#
loop_
_entity_poly.entity_id
_entity_poly.type
_entity_poly.pdbx_seq_one_letter_code
_entity_poly.pdbx_strand_id
1 'polypeptide(L)'
;MARFIFITGGVVSSLGKGLASAALGALLQARGFSVRLRKLDPYLNVDPGTMSPFEHGEVFVTDDGAETDLDLGHYERFTGVPARKTDSISSGRIYTNVLEKERRGDYLGKTIQVIPHVTNEIKDFISIGEDEVDFMLCEIGGTVGDIEGLPFFEAIRQFAQDKPRGQCIFMHLTLLPYIKASGELKTKPTQHSVKELRSIGLAPDILVCRSEGPIPQKEREKLALFCNVRPDSVIAAQDLSSIYLAPLVYHREGLDQAVLDAFGITPAPKPNLDKWNDVADRVHSPEGEVNIAIVGKYTQLEDAYKSIAEALTHGGFANRVKVNIDWVDAEIFDREDPAPHLEGFHAILVPGGFGERGTEGKIKAAQFAREHNVPYLGICLGMQMAVIEAARNVAKLPDAGSEEFDHEAGKKRFTPVVYHLKEWVQGNEKVNRKVDDDKGGTMRLGAYDAVLSEGSKVAEVYGTTTIDERHRHRYEVDIKYREALEAGGLCFSGMSPDGRLPEIVEWPDHPWFIGVQFHPELKSKPFDPHPLFRDFVRAAKDVSRLV
;
A
#
# COMPACT_ATOMS: atom_id res chain seq x y z
N MET A 1 -20.42 18.64 9.83
CA MET A 1 -20.60 17.18 10.07
C MET A 1 -20.51 16.44 8.76
N ALA A 2 -19.65 15.43 8.69
CA ALA A 2 -19.48 14.60 7.50
C ALA A 2 -20.74 13.80 7.14
N ARG A 3 -20.86 13.47 5.86
CA ARG A 3 -21.73 12.42 5.35
C ARG A 3 -20.96 11.10 5.32
N PHE A 4 -21.59 10.03 5.75
CA PHE A 4 -20.93 8.73 5.86
C PHE A 4 -21.36 7.78 4.74
N ILE A 5 -20.38 7.17 4.09
CA ILE A 5 -20.59 6.13 3.08
C ILE A 5 -19.98 4.85 3.63
N PHE A 6 -20.82 3.89 4.01
CA PHE A 6 -20.38 2.57 4.45
C PHE A 6 -20.26 1.63 3.26
N ILE A 7 -19.04 1.14 3.01
CA ILE A 7 -18.74 0.27 1.90
C ILE A 7 -18.61 -1.17 2.42
N THR A 8 -19.48 -2.05 1.94
CA THR A 8 -19.55 -3.45 2.33
C THR A 8 -19.38 -4.35 1.12
N GLY A 9 -19.00 -5.60 1.32
CA GLY A 9 -18.86 -6.56 0.22
C GLY A 9 -19.54 -7.89 0.52
N GLY A 10 -19.86 -8.62 -0.53
CA GLY A 10 -20.45 -9.94 -0.42
C GLY A 10 -20.09 -10.84 -1.59
N VAL A 11 -20.48 -12.11 -1.51
CA VAL A 11 -20.22 -13.19 -2.45
C VAL A 11 -18.81 -13.78 -2.31
N VAL A 12 -17.75 -13.00 -2.54
CA VAL A 12 -16.34 -13.43 -2.42
C VAL A 12 -15.46 -12.30 -1.91
N SER A 13 -14.27 -12.64 -1.41
CA SER A 13 -13.20 -11.67 -1.10
C SER A 13 -12.62 -11.07 -2.41
N SER A 14 -11.76 -10.08 -2.28
CA SER A 14 -11.02 -9.45 -3.42
C SER A 14 -11.92 -8.91 -4.54
N LEU A 15 -13.14 -8.46 -4.21
CA LEU A 15 -14.04 -7.81 -5.17
C LEU A 15 -13.57 -6.42 -5.62
N GLY A 16 -12.55 -5.85 -4.95
CA GLY A 16 -12.05 -4.51 -5.22
C GLY A 16 -12.77 -3.42 -4.43
N LYS A 17 -13.18 -3.70 -3.18
CA LYS A 17 -13.74 -2.68 -2.28
C LYS A 17 -12.79 -1.50 -2.12
N GLY A 18 -11.51 -1.75 -1.82
CA GLY A 18 -10.47 -0.72 -1.66
C GLY A 18 -10.36 0.19 -2.88
N LEU A 19 -10.31 -0.42 -4.07
CA LEU A 19 -10.27 0.33 -5.33
C LEU A 19 -11.55 1.15 -5.57
N ALA A 20 -12.72 0.58 -5.31
CA ALA A 20 -13.99 1.28 -5.48
C ALA A 20 -14.13 2.45 -4.49
N SER A 21 -13.68 2.25 -3.23
CA SER A 21 -13.62 3.27 -2.18
C SER A 21 -12.69 4.42 -2.59
N ALA A 22 -11.48 4.09 -3.04
CA ALA A 22 -10.47 5.05 -3.49
C ALA A 22 -10.95 5.86 -4.70
N ALA A 23 -11.51 5.18 -5.71
CA ALA A 23 -12.04 5.83 -6.92
C ALA A 23 -13.22 6.74 -6.62
N LEU A 24 -14.15 6.32 -5.74
CA LEU A 24 -15.25 7.17 -5.29
C LEU A 24 -14.73 8.39 -4.51
N GLY A 25 -13.76 8.21 -3.61
CA GLY A 25 -13.11 9.31 -2.91
C GLY A 25 -12.53 10.35 -3.87
N ALA A 26 -11.81 9.88 -4.90
CA ALA A 26 -11.26 10.74 -5.95
C ALA A 26 -12.34 11.48 -6.76
N LEU A 27 -13.46 10.82 -7.07
CA LEU A 27 -14.58 11.43 -7.78
C LEU A 27 -15.29 12.51 -6.95
N LEU A 28 -15.47 12.27 -5.66
CA LEU A 28 -16.02 13.29 -4.74
C LEU A 28 -15.09 14.50 -4.63
N GLN A 29 -13.78 14.29 -4.57
CA GLN A 29 -12.79 15.38 -4.63
C GLN A 29 -12.84 16.13 -5.97
N ALA A 30 -13.00 15.42 -7.09
CA ALA A 30 -13.17 16.05 -8.40
C ALA A 30 -14.42 16.95 -8.47
N ARG A 31 -15.42 16.69 -7.65
CA ARG A 31 -16.61 17.54 -7.46
C ARG A 31 -16.44 18.64 -6.40
N GLY A 32 -15.26 18.77 -5.81
CA GLY A 32 -14.91 19.84 -4.87
C GLY A 32 -15.19 19.52 -3.40
N PHE A 33 -15.47 18.26 -3.04
CA PHE A 33 -15.67 17.85 -1.66
C PHE A 33 -14.38 17.36 -1.00
N SER A 34 -14.24 17.63 0.29
CA SER A 34 -13.19 17.03 1.11
C SER A 34 -13.59 15.61 1.54
N VAL A 35 -12.63 14.66 1.49
CA VAL A 35 -12.88 13.26 1.78
C VAL A 35 -11.84 12.67 2.73
N ARG A 36 -12.26 11.67 3.51
CA ARG A 36 -11.36 10.78 4.24
C ARG A 36 -11.87 9.35 4.13
N LEU A 37 -10.94 8.41 3.97
CA LEU A 37 -11.24 7.00 3.86
C LEU A 37 -10.76 6.26 5.10
N ARG A 38 -11.51 5.23 5.51
CA ARG A 38 -11.21 4.37 6.65
C ARG A 38 -11.40 2.92 6.33
N LYS A 39 -10.52 2.11 6.90
CA LYS A 39 -10.55 0.65 6.82
C LYS A 39 -10.88 0.06 8.19
N LEU A 40 -11.88 -0.81 8.24
CA LEU A 40 -12.28 -1.56 9.42
C LEU A 40 -12.15 -3.06 9.10
N ASP A 41 -11.14 -3.70 9.69
CA ASP A 41 -10.78 -5.08 9.36
C ASP A 41 -11.26 -6.06 10.44
N PRO A 42 -11.98 -7.13 10.06
CA PRO A 42 -12.57 -8.05 11.03
C PRO A 42 -11.60 -9.07 11.63
N TYR A 43 -10.35 -9.16 11.20
CA TYR A 43 -9.38 -10.10 11.75
C TYR A 43 -8.96 -9.73 13.18
N LEU A 44 -8.52 -10.76 13.96
CA LEU A 44 -8.12 -10.62 15.36
C LEU A 44 -6.67 -10.20 15.59
N ASN A 45 -5.86 -10.09 14.55
CA ASN A 45 -4.54 -9.49 14.67
C ASN A 45 -4.67 -8.02 15.09
N VAL A 46 -3.80 -7.56 15.99
CA VAL A 46 -3.81 -6.16 16.46
C VAL A 46 -3.51 -5.19 15.30
N ASP A 47 -2.59 -5.58 14.45
CA ASP A 47 -2.22 -4.95 13.19
C ASP A 47 -1.65 -6.00 12.22
N PRO A 48 -1.45 -5.68 10.93
CA PRO A 48 -0.92 -6.63 9.95
C PRO A 48 0.61 -6.79 10.01
N GLY A 49 1.33 -6.08 10.86
CA GLY A 49 2.80 -6.02 10.86
C GLY A 49 3.51 -7.35 11.05
N THR A 50 2.86 -8.32 11.71
CA THR A 50 3.37 -9.68 11.92
C THR A 50 2.75 -10.72 10.99
N MET A 51 1.83 -10.33 10.11
CA MET A 51 1.15 -11.24 9.18
C MET A 51 2.07 -11.60 8.02
N SER A 52 1.87 -12.80 7.48
CA SER A 52 2.61 -13.24 6.29
C SER A 52 2.11 -12.47 5.05
N PRO A 53 3.00 -11.96 4.19
CA PRO A 53 2.59 -11.36 2.91
C PRO A 53 1.79 -12.31 2.01
N PHE A 54 1.94 -13.62 2.17
CA PHE A 54 1.14 -14.62 1.45
C PHE A 54 -0.33 -14.65 1.87
N GLU A 55 -0.63 -14.30 3.11
CA GLU A 55 -1.98 -14.30 3.68
C GLU A 55 -2.67 -12.93 3.50
N HIS A 56 -1.91 -11.85 3.61
CA HIS A 56 -2.46 -10.50 3.76
C HIS A 56 -2.02 -9.51 2.67
N GLY A 57 -1.00 -9.87 1.88
CA GLY A 57 -0.37 -8.94 0.94
C GLY A 57 0.63 -8.00 1.64
N GLU A 58 0.89 -6.86 1.03
CA GLU A 58 1.80 -5.84 1.52
C GLU A 58 1.28 -5.19 2.81
N VAL A 59 2.20 -4.91 3.73
CA VAL A 59 1.93 -4.03 4.89
C VAL A 59 2.23 -2.59 4.49
N PHE A 60 1.20 -1.76 4.41
CA PHE A 60 1.33 -0.34 4.14
C PHE A 60 1.63 0.43 5.43
N VAL A 61 2.58 1.38 5.40
CA VAL A 61 2.97 2.18 6.56
C VAL A 61 2.61 3.65 6.34
N THR A 62 1.96 4.24 7.35
CA THR A 62 1.58 5.66 7.35
C THR A 62 2.72 6.54 7.87
N ASP A 63 2.64 7.87 7.64
CA ASP A 63 3.66 8.81 8.14
C ASP A 63 3.78 8.78 9.67
N ASP A 64 2.67 8.62 10.38
CA ASP A 64 2.62 8.51 11.85
C ASP A 64 2.94 7.10 12.39
N GLY A 65 3.42 6.19 11.53
CA GLY A 65 3.97 4.89 11.89
C GLY A 65 2.95 3.81 12.24
N ALA A 66 1.77 3.82 11.61
CA ALA A 66 0.86 2.68 11.65
C ALA A 66 1.24 1.65 10.57
N GLU A 67 1.26 0.37 10.94
CA GLU A 67 1.24 -0.75 10.01
C GLU A 67 -0.22 -1.07 9.68
N THR A 68 -0.57 -1.05 8.40
CA THR A 68 -1.97 -1.11 7.94
C THR A 68 -2.13 -2.03 6.74
N ASP A 69 -3.39 -2.31 6.40
CA ASP A 69 -3.76 -3.01 5.17
C ASP A 69 -3.34 -2.25 3.91
N LEU A 70 -3.05 -2.97 2.84
CA LEU A 70 -2.64 -2.43 1.53
C LEU A 70 -3.68 -1.48 0.90
N ASP A 71 -4.95 -1.57 1.30
CA ASP A 71 -6.02 -0.70 0.80
C ASP A 71 -5.77 0.78 1.14
N LEU A 72 -5.08 1.08 2.26
CA LEU A 72 -4.72 2.45 2.60
C LEU A 72 -3.78 3.06 1.55
N GLY A 73 -2.93 2.25 0.94
CA GLY A 73 -2.12 2.66 -0.20
C GLY A 73 -2.97 3.08 -1.40
N HIS A 74 -4.04 2.34 -1.70
CA HIS A 74 -5.01 2.76 -2.73
C HIS A 74 -5.68 4.08 -2.37
N TYR A 75 -6.09 4.27 -1.10
CA TYR A 75 -6.72 5.50 -0.65
C TYR A 75 -5.81 6.71 -0.86
N GLU A 76 -4.55 6.63 -0.43
CA GLU A 76 -3.58 7.71 -0.62
C GLU A 76 -3.26 7.98 -2.10
N ARG A 77 -3.04 6.93 -2.90
CA ARG A 77 -2.70 7.08 -4.32
C ARG A 77 -3.80 7.78 -5.11
N PHE A 78 -5.07 7.49 -4.81
CA PHE A 78 -6.20 8.07 -5.56
C PHE A 78 -6.61 9.44 -5.06
N THR A 79 -6.60 9.67 -3.75
CA THR A 79 -7.09 10.92 -3.16
C THR A 79 -5.98 11.94 -2.89
N GLY A 80 -4.73 11.51 -2.79
CA GLY A 80 -3.63 12.34 -2.34
C GLY A 80 -3.66 12.68 -0.85
N VAL A 81 -4.67 12.22 -0.10
CA VAL A 81 -4.82 12.47 1.34
C VAL A 81 -3.98 11.47 2.11
N PRO A 82 -2.97 11.90 2.91
CA PRO A 82 -2.19 10.99 3.72
C PRO A 82 -3.06 10.24 4.75
N ALA A 83 -2.91 8.92 4.80
CA ALA A 83 -3.55 8.10 5.80
C ALA A 83 -2.89 8.28 7.18
N ARG A 84 -3.66 8.08 8.23
CA ARG A 84 -3.24 8.20 9.63
C ARG A 84 -3.54 6.91 10.39
N LYS A 85 -2.97 6.75 11.58
CA LYS A 85 -3.32 5.67 12.54
C LYS A 85 -4.83 5.56 12.79
N THR A 86 -5.54 6.68 12.71
CA THR A 86 -6.98 6.77 12.90
C THR A 86 -7.79 6.37 11.67
N ASP A 87 -7.16 5.95 10.58
CA ASP A 87 -7.85 5.56 9.35
C ASP A 87 -7.88 4.03 9.13
N SER A 88 -7.27 3.26 10.03
CA SER A 88 -7.35 1.79 10.02
C SER A 88 -7.50 1.23 11.43
N ILE A 89 -8.39 0.26 11.59
CA ILE A 89 -8.55 -0.47 12.84
C ILE A 89 -8.96 -1.92 12.58
N SER A 90 -8.39 -2.84 13.36
CA SER A 90 -8.75 -4.27 13.35
C SER A 90 -9.67 -4.62 14.51
N SER A 91 -10.38 -5.76 14.39
CA SER A 91 -11.09 -6.34 15.54
C SER A 91 -10.16 -6.53 16.73
N GLY A 92 -8.94 -7.05 16.48
CA GLY A 92 -7.97 -7.26 17.55
C GLY A 92 -7.68 -5.98 18.35
N ARG A 93 -7.47 -4.85 17.67
CA ARG A 93 -7.28 -3.54 18.31
C ARG A 93 -8.52 -3.09 19.08
N ILE A 94 -9.70 -3.24 18.51
CA ILE A 94 -10.97 -2.89 19.17
C ILE A 94 -11.15 -3.68 20.47
N TYR A 95 -10.97 -5.01 20.41
CA TYR A 95 -11.12 -5.86 21.60
C TYR A 95 -10.02 -5.55 22.64
N THR A 96 -8.79 -5.31 22.23
CA THR A 96 -7.72 -4.89 23.14
C THR A 96 -8.09 -3.61 23.88
N ASN A 97 -8.56 -2.57 23.17
CA ASN A 97 -8.99 -1.31 23.78
C ASN A 97 -10.11 -1.52 24.80
N VAL A 98 -11.12 -2.34 24.47
CA VAL A 98 -12.23 -2.64 25.38
C VAL A 98 -11.74 -3.38 26.64
N LEU A 99 -10.86 -4.38 26.49
CA LEU A 99 -10.32 -5.15 27.60
C LEU A 99 -9.40 -4.29 28.49
N GLU A 100 -8.59 -3.42 27.91
CA GLU A 100 -7.76 -2.47 28.66
C GLU A 100 -8.63 -1.49 29.48
N LYS A 101 -9.71 -0.95 28.89
CA LYS A 101 -10.69 -0.10 29.60
C LYS A 101 -11.34 -0.85 30.76
N GLU A 102 -11.69 -2.12 30.55
CA GLU A 102 -12.25 -2.98 31.62
C GLU A 102 -11.25 -3.14 32.77
N ARG A 103 -9.98 -3.47 32.46
CA ARG A 103 -8.92 -3.65 33.46
C ARG A 103 -8.61 -2.38 34.24
N ARG A 104 -8.71 -1.22 33.63
CA ARG A 104 -8.56 0.08 34.32
C ARG A 104 -9.77 0.44 35.19
N GLY A 105 -10.91 -0.26 35.05
CA GLY A 105 -12.15 0.02 35.77
C GLY A 105 -13.02 1.12 35.15
N ASP A 106 -12.79 1.50 33.91
CA ASP A 106 -13.51 2.57 33.21
C ASP A 106 -15.01 2.28 33.11
N TYR A 107 -15.43 1.01 33.15
CA TYR A 107 -16.82 0.59 33.10
C TYR A 107 -17.51 0.45 34.46
N LEU A 108 -16.85 0.82 35.55
CA LEU A 108 -17.43 0.87 36.91
C LEU A 108 -18.13 -0.45 37.34
N GLY A 109 -17.52 -1.61 37.04
CA GLY A 109 -18.05 -2.91 37.43
C GLY A 109 -19.22 -3.45 36.61
N LYS A 110 -19.58 -2.82 35.50
CA LYS A 110 -20.59 -3.34 34.57
C LYS A 110 -20.13 -4.62 33.88
N THR A 111 -21.09 -5.49 33.54
CA THR A 111 -20.82 -6.62 32.62
C THR A 111 -20.52 -6.09 31.21
N ILE A 112 -19.36 -6.44 30.66
CA ILE A 112 -18.93 -6.02 29.33
C ILE A 112 -19.39 -7.05 28.29
N GLN A 113 -20.03 -6.54 27.22
CA GLN A 113 -20.63 -7.34 26.14
C GLN A 113 -20.26 -6.75 24.79
N VAL A 114 -20.42 -7.52 23.71
CA VAL A 114 -20.20 -7.01 22.34
C VAL A 114 -21.11 -5.80 22.09
N ILE A 115 -22.39 -5.92 22.43
CA ILE A 115 -23.33 -4.81 22.42
C ILE A 115 -23.60 -4.41 23.89
N PRO A 116 -23.37 -3.15 24.32
CA PRO A 116 -22.98 -2.00 23.47
C PRO A 116 -21.47 -1.70 23.47
N HIS A 117 -20.61 -2.42 24.21
CA HIS A 117 -19.26 -1.92 24.53
C HIS A 117 -18.32 -1.99 23.30
N VAL A 118 -18.28 -3.13 22.59
CA VAL A 118 -17.47 -3.28 21.37
C VAL A 118 -18.06 -2.41 20.24
N THR A 119 -19.39 -2.43 20.08
CA THR A 119 -20.03 -1.61 19.03
C THR A 119 -19.87 -0.11 19.29
N ASN A 120 -19.84 0.36 20.54
CA ASN A 120 -19.55 1.76 20.86
C ASN A 120 -18.10 2.12 20.51
N GLU A 121 -17.12 1.25 20.85
CA GLU A 121 -15.71 1.48 20.48
C GLU A 121 -15.54 1.63 18.97
N ILE A 122 -16.25 0.81 18.18
CA ILE A 122 -16.26 0.91 16.72
C ILE A 122 -16.90 2.24 16.26
N LYS A 123 -18.05 2.63 16.85
CA LYS A 123 -18.73 3.89 16.51
C LYS A 123 -17.88 5.11 16.85
N ASP A 124 -17.21 5.09 18.01
CA ASP A 124 -16.30 6.15 18.43
C ASP A 124 -15.14 6.30 17.42
N PHE A 125 -14.55 5.17 16.99
CA PHE A 125 -13.52 5.18 15.95
C PHE A 125 -14.03 5.76 14.63
N ILE A 126 -15.23 5.39 14.17
CA ILE A 126 -15.84 5.91 12.94
C ILE A 126 -16.02 7.43 13.01
N SER A 127 -16.28 7.99 14.17
CA SER A 127 -16.54 9.42 14.38
C SER A 127 -15.29 10.30 14.44
N ILE A 128 -14.08 9.73 14.60
CA ILE A 128 -12.86 10.53 14.73
C ILE A 128 -12.68 11.45 13.50
N GLY A 129 -12.56 12.77 13.68
CA GLY A 129 -12.33 13.72 12.59
C GLY A 129 -13.53 13.93 11.65
N GLU A 130 -14.75 13.58 12.06
CA GLU A 130 -15.95 13.79 11.24
C GLU A 130 -16.25 15.25 10.91
N ASP A 131 -15.70 16.18 11.68
CA ASP A 131 -15.85 17.62 11.44
C ASP A 131 -14.79 18.19 10.47
N GLU A 132 -13.80 17.38 10.08
CA GLU A 132 -12.70 17.80 9.20
C GLU A 132 -13.04 17.69 7.71
N VAL A 133 -14.06 16.91 7.34
CA VAL A 133 -14.36 16.56 5.94
C VAL A 133 -15.85 16.59 5.61
N ASP A 134 -16.16 16.69 4.32
CA ASP A 134 -17.54 16.62 3.81
C ASP A 134 -18.04 15.17 3.74
N PHE A 135 -17.17 14.23 3.40
CA PHE A 135 -17.49 12.81 3.28
C PHE A 135 -16.47 11.92 4.02
N MET A 136 -17.00 10.99 4.79
CA MET A 136 -16.24 9.91 5.41
C MET A 136 -16.64 8.59 4.75
N LEU A 137 -15.71 7.93 4.08
CA LEU A 137 -15.91 6.64 3.44
C LEU A 137 -15.34 5.56 4.37
N CYS A 138 -16.18 4.66 4.86
CA CYS A 138 -15.79 3.61 5.79
C CYS A 138 -15.93 2.24 5.12
N GLU A 139 -14.83 1.63 4.78
CA GLU A 139 -14.80 0.30 4.19
C GLU A 139 -14.76 -0.78 5.26
N ILE A 140 -15.73 -1.71 5.19
CA ILE A 140 -15.75 -2.88 6.07
C ILE A 140 -15.05 -4.04 5.35
N GLY A 141 -13.99 -4.54 5.97
CA GLY A 141 -13.26 -5.72 5.50
C GLY A 141 -14.10 -6.99 5.54
N GLY A 142 -13.64 -8.04 4.88
CA GLY A 142 -14.35 -9.32 4.83
C GLY A 142 -15.60 -9.30 3.96
N THR A 143 -16.44 -10.30 4.17
CA THR A 143 -17.65 -10.57 3.38
C THR A 143 -18.88 -10.54 4.30
N VAL A 144 -20.01 -9.99 3.83
CA VAL A 144 -21.25 -10.02 4.59
C VAL A 144 -21.67 -11.47 4.84
N GLY A 145 -21.98 -11.78 6.11
CA GLY A 145 -22.28 -13.14 6.59
C GLY A 145 -21.13 -13.81 7.34
N ASP A 146 -19.91 -13.30 7.24
CA ASP A 146 -18.78 -13.79 8.03
C ASP A 146 -18.98 -13.43 9.51
N ILE A 147 -18.72 -14.40 10.41
CA ILE A 147 -18.98 -14.27 11.87
C ILE A 147 -18.15 -13.14 12.46
N GLU A 148 -16.88 -13.05 12.07
CA GLU A 148 -15.94 -12.04 12.56
C GLU A 148 -16.32 -10.61 12.17
N GLY A 149 -17.05 -10.43 11.09
CA GLY A 149 -17.56 -9.13 10.63
C GLY A 149 -18.78 -8.60 11.37
N LEU A 150 -19.54 -9.47 12.06
CA LEU A 150 -20.83 -9.12 12.66
C LEU A 150 -20.78 -7.91 13.61
N PRO A 151 -19.77 -7.73 14.49
CA PRO A 151 -19.70 -6.55 15.35
C PRO A 151 -19.59 -5.23 14.56
N PHE A 152 -18.89 -5.23 13.43
CA PHE A 152 -18.80 -4.04 12.56
C PHE A 152 -20.12 -3.75 11.86
N PHE A 153 -20.78 -4.77 11.30
CA PHE A 153 -22.09 -4.59 10.67
C PHE A 153 -23.12 -4.08 11.67
N GLU A 154 -23.14 -4.61 12.89
CA GLU A 154 -24.03 -4.13 13.95
C GLU A 154 -23.68 -2.69 14.37
N ALA A 155 -22.39 -2.35 14.48
CA ALA A 155 -21.96 -1.01 14.83
C ALA A 155 -22.38 0.03 13.78
N ILE A 156 -22.19 -0.24 12.47
CA ILE A 156 -22.61 0.70 11.41
C ILE A 156 -24.12 0.81 11.29
N ARG A 157 -24.87 -0.27 11.59
CA ARG A 157 -26.33 -0.23 11.68
C ARG A 157 -26.79 0.72 12.80
N GLN A 158 -26.22 0.58 14.00
CA GLN A 158 -26.49 1.47 15.13
C GLN A 158 -26.07 2.90 14.83
N PHE A 159 -24.87 3.09 14.26
CA PHE A 159 -24.34 4.40 13.89
C PHE A 159 -25.28 5.16 12.94
N ALA A 160 -25.77 4.49 11.90
CA ALA A 160 -26.70 5.09 10.96
C ALA A 160 -28.05 5.43 11.60
N GLN A 161 -28.46 4.69 12.64
CA GLN A 161 -29.68 4.99 13.41
C GLN A 161 -29.48 6.20 14.34
N ASP A 162 -28.28 6.37 14.90
CA ASP A 162 -27.95 7.47 15.82
C ASP A 162 -27.76 8.80 15.06
N LYS A 163 -27.43 8.77 13.77
CA LYS A 163 -27.26 9.97 12.93
C LYS A 163 -28.58 10.45 12.32
N PRO A 164 -28.69 11.74 11.98
CA PRO A 164 -29.85 12.27 11.25
C PRO A 164 -30.10 11.49 9.94
N ARG A 165 -31.38 11.35 9.57
CA ARG A 165 -31.76 10.70 8.32
C ARG A 165 -31.10 11.36 7.11
N GLY A 166 -30.54 10.55 6.19
CA GLY A 166 -29.85 11.04 5.01
C GLY A 166 -28.40 11.48 5.25
N GLN A 167 -27.83 11.21 6.45
CA GLN A 167 -26.41 11.44 6.73
C GLN A 167 -25.54 10.19 6.49
N CYS A 168 -26.14 9.02 6.40
CA CYS A 168 -25.45 7.75 6.12
C CYS A 168 -26.09 7.07 4.92
N ILE A 169 -25.26 6.51 4.04
CA ILE A 169 -25.68 5.61 2.95
C ILE A 169 -24.81 4.34 2.95
N PHE A 170 -25.34 3.28 2.33
CA PHE A 170 -24.67 1.98 2.22
C PHE A 170 -24.41 1.66 0.76
N MET A 171 -23.14 1.48 0.41
CA MET A 171 -22.67 1.00 -0.88
C MET A 171 -22.25 -0.47 -0.73
N HIS A 172 -22.85 -1.37 -1.50
CA HIS A 172 -22.58 -2.79 -1.41
C HIS A 172 -21.98 -3.32 -2.69
N LEU A 173 -20.78 -3.91 -2.57
CA LEU A 173 -20.08 -4.53 -3.70
C LEU A 173 -20.46 -6.01 -3.81
N THR A 174 -20.73 -6.45 -5.02
CA THR A 174 -21.11 -7.83 -5.32
C THR A 174 -20.48 -8.32 -6.61
N LEU A 175 -20.63 -9.63 -6.90
CA LEU A 175 -20.16 -10.26 -8.12
C LEU A 175 -21.35 -10.64 -9.03
N LEU A 176 -21.25 -10.31 -10.31
CA LEU A 176 -22.11 -10.79 -11.38
C LEU A 176 -21.31 -11.73 -12.29
N PRO A 177 -21.24 -13.03 -11.98
CA PRO A 177 -20.49 -13.96 -12.80
C PRO A 177 -21.16 -14.16 -14.16
N TYR A 178 -20.34 -14.13 -15.21
CA TYR A 178 -20.75 -14.55 -16.55
C TYR A 178 -20.51 -16.04 -16.71
N ILE A 179 -21.57 -16.80 -17.00
CA ILE A 179 -21.46 -18.25 -17.24
C ILE A 179 -21.33 -18.49 -18.74
N LYS A 180 -20.10 -18.72 -19.21
CA LYS A 180 -19.80 -18.93 -20.64
C LYS A 180 -20.66 -20.00 -21.27
N ALA A 181 -20.92 -21.10 -20.56
CA ALA A 181 -21.74 -22.20 -21.08
C ALA A 181 -23.21 -21.83 -21.38
N SER A 182 -23.77 -20.87 -20.64
CA SER A 182 -25.16 -20.40 -20.87
C SER A 182 -25.24 -19.04 -21.55
N GLY A 183 -24.10 -18.35 -21.74
CA GLY A 183 -24.06 -17.01 -22.34
C GLY A 183 -24.77 -15.92 -21.52
N GLU A 184 -24.83 -16.08 -20.20
CA GLU A 184 -25.63 -15.21 -19.34
C GLU A 184 -24.89 -14.68 -18.11
N LEU A 185 -25.17 -13.43 -17.72
CA LEU A 185 -24.87 -12.89 -16.42
C LEU A 185 -25.82 -13.48 -15.36
N LYS A 186 -25.27 -13.94 -14.24
CA LYS A 186 -26.07 -14.52 -13.14
C LYS A 186 -26.24 -13.51 -12.02
N THR A 187 -27.47 -13.05 -11.82
CA THR A 187 -27.84 -12.06 -10.79
C THR A 187 -28.12 -12.67 -9.41
N LYS A 188 -28.25 -14.00 -9.31
CA LYS A 188 -28.57 -14.69 -8.05
C LYS A 188 -27.53 -14.49 -6.95
N PRO A 189 -26.20 -14.55 -7.17
CA PRO A 189 -25.20 -14.30 -6.12
C PRO A 189 -25.37 -12.92 -5.49
N THR A 190 -25.57 -11.88 -6.29
CA THR A 190 -25.86 -10.51 -5.82
C THR A 190 -27.14 -10.45 -4.99
N GLN A 191 -28.23 -11.08 -5.46
CA GLN A 191 -29.51 -11.10 -4.73
C GLN A 191 -29.37 -11.78 -3.36
N HIS A 192 -28.59 -12.86 -3.26
CA HIS A 192 -28.34 -13.56 -1.99
C HIS A 192 -27.48 -12.71 -1.06
N SER A 193 -26.43 -12.07 -1.57
CA SER A 193 -25.57 -11.19 -0.79
C SER A 193 -26.35 -10.01 -0.18
N VAL A 194 -27.21 -9.36 -0.99
CA VAL A 194 -28.08 -8.28 -0.49
C VAL A 194 -29.13 -8.80 0.49
N LYS A 195 -29.64 -10.03 0.29
CA LYS A 195 -30.55 -10.64 1.27
C LYS A 195 -29.84 -10.84 2.62
N GLU A 196 -28.59 -11.29 2.60
CA GLU A 196 -27.79 -11.46 3.83
C GLU A 196 -27.57 -10.12 4.52
N LEU A 197 -27.14 -9.07 3.81
CA LEU A 197 -26.99 -7.72 4.34
C LEU A 197 -28.30 -7.21 4.98
N ARG A 198 -29.43 -7.44 4.33
CA ARG A 198 -30.75 -7.05 4.83
C ARG A 198 -31.17 -7.83 6.07
N SER A 199 -30.73 -9.09 6.23
CA SER A 199 -31.02 -9.87 7.43
C SER A 199 -30.39 -9.28 8.69
N ILE A 200 -29.28 -8.53 8.55
CA ILE A 200 -28.61 -7.78 9.63
C ILE A 200 -29.31 -6.42 9.89
N GLY A 201 -30.27 -6.02 9.05
CA GLY A 201 -30.98 -4.75 9.17
C GLY A 201 -30.37 -3.60 8.37
N LEU A 202 -29.49 -3.89 7.42
CA LEU A 202 -28.87 -2.94 6.50
C LEU A 202 -29.46 -3.11 5.09
N ALA A 203 -29.75 -2.00 4.42
CA ALA A 203 -30.21 -2.02 3.02
C ALA A 203 -29.26 -1.16 2.17
N PRO A 204 -28.78 -1.66 1.03
CA PRO A 204 -27.91 -0.86 0.17
C PRO A 204 -28.70 0.26 -0.51
N ASP A 205 -28.09 1.44 -0.60
CA ASP A 205 -28.55 2.55 -1.45
C ASP A 205 -27.97 2.44 -2.85
N ILE A 206 -26.76 1.86 -2.94
CA ILE A 206 -25.99 1.70 -4.19
C ILE A 206 -25.42 0.28 -4.24
N LEU A 207 -25.56 -0.35 -5.41
CA LEU A 207 -24.92 -1.63 -5.75
C LEU A 207 -23.80 -1.39 -6.75
N VAL A 208 -22.58 -1.82 -6.40
CA VAL A 208 -21.44 -1.87 -7.30
C VAL A 208 -21.21 -3.33 -7.64
N CYS A 209 -21.43 -3.67 -8.90
CA CYS A 209 -21.45 -5.05 -9.35
C CYS A 209 -20.21 -5.34 -10.22
N ARG A 210 -19.25 -6.11 -9.70
CA ARG A 210 -18.12 -6.57 -10.49
C ARG A 210 -18.58 -7.52 -11.57
N SER A 211 -18.16 -7.28 -12.81
CA SER A 211 -18.53 -8.06 -13.99
C SER A 211 -17.43 -8.01 -15.04
N GLU A 212 -17.30 -9.07 -15.85
CA GLU A 212 -16.34 -9.11 -16.98
C GLU A 212 -16.66 -8.07 -18.06
N GLY A 213 -17.89 -7.60 -18.15
CA GLY A 213 -18.34 -6.63 -19.15
C GLY A 213 -19.52 -5.78 -18.67
N PRO A 214 -20.10 -4.97 -19.57
CA PRO A 214 -21.20 -4.07 -19.22
C PRO A 214 -22.43 -4.86 -18.75
N ILE A 215 -23.18 -4.29 -17.82
CA ILE A 215 -24.44 -4.87 -17.33
C ILE A 215 -25.58 -4.39 -18.23
N PRO A 216 -26.26 -5.29 -18.96
CA PRO A 216 -27.41 -4.90 -19.80
C PRO A 216 -28.54 -4.30 -18.98
N GLN A 217 -29.34 -3.45 -19.60
CA GLN A 217 -30.42 -2.72 -18.92
C GLN A 217 -31.44 -3.63 -18.24
N LYS A 218 -31.79 -4.75 -18.88
CA LYS A 218 -32.71 -5.77 -18.31
C LYS A 218 -32.19 -6.35 -16.99
N GLU A 219 -30.91 -6.63 -16.90
CA GLU A 219 -30.25 -7.17 -15.70
C GLU A 219 -30.14 -6.08 -14.61
N ARG A 220 -29.90 -4.80 -14.98
CA ARG A 220 -29.93 -3.66 -14.04
C ARG A 220 -31.34 -3.51 -13.41
N GLU A 221 -32.39 -3.52 -14.21
CA GLU A 221 -33.78 -3.43 -13.74
C GLU A 221 -34.13 -4.61 -12.84
N LYS A 222 -33.71 -5.81 -13.20
CA LYS A 222 -33.89 -7.00 -12.38
C LYS A 222 -33.18 -6.90 -11.04
N LEU A 223 -31.92 -6.48 -11.02
CA LEU A 223 -31.16 -6.26 -9.79
C LEU A 223 -31.82 -5.17 -8.93
N ALA A 224 -32.19 -4.05 -9.54
CA ALA A 224 -32.86 -2.96 -8.87
C ALA A 224 -34.14 -3.42 -8.14
N LEU A 225 -34.98 -4.21 -8.85
CA LEU A 225 -36.21 -4.76 -8.27
C LEU A 225 -35.95 -5.72 -7.10
N PHE A 226 -35.06 -6.70 -7.27
CA PHE A 226 -34.82 -7.73 -6.24
C PHE A 226 -33.99 -7.23 -5.06
N CYS A 227 -33.13 -6.25 -5.27
CA CYS A 227 -32.26 -5.68 -4.24
C CYS A 227 -32.83 -4.41 -3.60
N ASN A 228 -33.97 -3.91 -4.12
CA ASN A 228 -34.65 -2.71 -3.62
C ASN A 228 -33.75 -1.46 -3.69
N VAL A 229 -33.10 -1.28 -4.83
CA VAL A 229 -32.33 -0.07 -5.17
C VAL A 229 -32.89 0.57 -6.44
N ARG A 230 -32.51 1.81 -6.73
CA ARG A 230 -32.87 2.45 -8.01
C ARG A 230 -32.08 1.82 -9.15
N PRO A 231 -32.61 1.71 -10.39
CA PRO A 231 -31.85 1.22 -11.53
C PRO A 231 -30.55 2.01 -11.77
N ASP A 232 -30.57 3.33 -11.58
CA ASP A 232 -29.42 4.23 -11.71
C ASP A 232 -28.39 4.06 -10.58
N SER A 233 -28.74 3.34 -9.53
CA SER A 233 -27.84 2.99 -8.42
C SER A 233 -27.21 1.60 -8.58
N VAL A 234 -27.42 0.93 -9.72
CA VAL A 234 -26.73 -0.33 -10.08
C VAL A 234 -25.56 0.01 -11.00
N ILE A 235 -24.35 0.00 -10.45
CA ILE A 235 -23.11 0.43 -11.10
C ILE A 235 -22.30 -0.78 -11.55
N ALA A 236 -21.83 -0.79 -12.81
CA ALA A 236 -20.95 -1.83 -13.29
C ALA A 236 -19.49 -1.51 -12.90
N ALA A 237 -18.84 -2.44 -12.20
CA ALA A 237 -17.42 -2.43 -11.93
C ALA A 237 -16.74 -3.45 -12.86
N GLN A 238 -16.40 -3.01 -14.07
CA GLN A 238 -15.76 -3.85 -15.08
C GLN A 238 -14.28 -4.06 -14.77
N ASP A 239 -13.71 -5.18 -15.24
CA ASP A 239 -12.28 -5.40 -15.21
C ASP A 239 -11.56 -4.37 -16.09
N LEU A 240 -10.47 -3.82 -15.58
CA LEU A 240 -9.74 -2.70 -16.20
C LEU A 240 -8.29 -3.10 -16.50
N SER A 241 -7.73 -2.56 -17.58
CA SER A 241 -6.31 -2.73 -17.93
C SER A 241 -5.37 -1.98 -16.99
N SER A 242 -5.88 -0.98 -16.28
CA SER A 242 -5.18 -0.25 -15.22
C SER A 242 -6.20 0.20 -14.18
N ILE A 243 -5.85 0.09 -12.90
CA ILE A 243 -6.70 0.56 -11.80
C ILE A 243 -6.95 2.07 -11.87
N TYR A 244 -6.05 2.84 -12.47
CA TYR A 244 -6.16 4.29 -12.62
C TYR A 244 -7.21 4.75 -13.63
N LEU A 245 -7.80 3.83 -14.37
CA LEU A 245 -8.97 4.12 -15.21
C LEU A 245 -10.29 4.07 -14.42
N ALA A 246 -10.28 3.50 -13.20
CA ALA A 246 -11.49 3.30 -12.40
C ALA A 246 -12.29 4.59 -12.14
N PRO A 247 -11.71 5.75 -11.79
CA PRO A 247 -12.49 6.97 -11.59
C PRO A 247 -13.29 7.37 -12.84
N LEU A 248 -12.68 7.32 -14.03
CA LEU A 248 -13.36 7.67 -15.26
C LEU A 248 -14.46 6.68 -15.64
N VAL A 249 -14.22 5.37 -15.41
CA VAL A 249 -15.22 4.33 -15.67
C VAL A 249 -16.39 4.45 -14.72
N TYR A 250 -16.13 4.60 -13.43
CA TYR A 250 -17.20 4.75 -12.42
C TYR A 250 -17.98 6.04 -12.57
N HIS A 251 -17.32 7.14 -13.00
CA HIS A 251 -18.04 8.36 -13.36
C HIS A 251 -19.00 8.15 -14.54
N ARG A 252 -18.55 7.48 -15.61
CA ARG A 252 -19.41 7.16 -16.77
C ARG A 252 -20.58 6.25 -16.39
N GLU A 253 -20.37 5.34 -15.44
CA GLU A 253 -21.41 4.48 -14.89
C GLU A 253 -22.36 5.22 -13.92
N GLY A 254 -22.03 6.45 -13.53
CA GLY A 254 -22.86 7.32 -12.70
C GLY A 254 -22.69 7.15 -11.20
N LEU A 255 -21.61 6.49 -10.71
CA LEU A 255 -21.41 6.20 -9.29
C LEU A 255 -21.44 7.47 -8.41
N ASP A 256 -20.68 8.48 -8.76
CA ASP A 256 -20.58 9.73 -8.00
C ASP A 256 -21.92 10.51 -8.03
N GLN A 257 -22.67 10.48 -9.13
CA GLN A 257 -23.99 11.08 -9.21
C GLN A 257 -24.99 10.32 -8.31
N ALA A 258 -24.99 8.98 -8.36
CA ALA A 258 -25.84 8.15 -7.51
C ALA A 258 -25.60 8.41 -6.02
N VAL A 259 -24.34 8.62 -5.62
CA VAL A 259 -24.00 9.01 -4.23
C VAL A 259 -24.58 10.38 -3.87
N LEU A 260 -24.40 11.39 -4.71
CA LEU A 260 -24.94 12.72 -4.44
C LEU A 260 -26.47 12.73 -4.41
N ASP A 261 -27.10 11.97 -5.29
CA ASP A 261 -28.57 11.82 -5.31
C ASP A 261 -29.10 11.13 -4.03
N ALA A 262 -28.37 10.10 -3.55
CA ALA A 262 -28.71 9.41 -2.30
C ALA A 262 -28.65 10.35 -1.08
N PHE A 263 -27.72 11.30 -1.07
CA PHE A 263 -27.65 12.36 -0.05
C PHE A 263 -28.55 13.57 -0.32
N GLY A 264 -29.27 13.61 -1.43
CA GLY A 264 -30.14 14.74 -1.79
C GLY A 264 -29.36 16.02 -2.14
N ILE A 265 -28.13 15.91 -2.61
CA ILE A 265 -27.30 17.06 -2.99
C ILE A 265 -27.70 17.53 -4.39
N THR A 266 -28.48 18.62 -4.45
CA THR A 266 -28.98 19.17 -5.71
C THR A 266 -28.90 20.70 -5.68
N PRO A 267 -28.30 21.38 -6.71
CA PRO A 267 -27.65 20.76 -7.87
C PRO A 267 -26.30 20.11 -7.52
N ALA A 268 -25.98 19.00 -8.16
CA ALA A 268 -24.69 18.34 -8.00
C ALA A 268 -23.57 19.17 -8.67
N PRO A 269 -22.44 19.46 -7.97
CA PRO A 269 -21.28 20.12 -8.59
C PRO A 269 -20.73 19.30 -9.75
N LYS A 270 -20.30 19.96 -10.83
CA LYS A 270 -19.65 19.28 -11.95
C LYS A 270 -18.24 18.80 -11.54
N PRO A 271 -17.85 17.56 -11.87
CA PRO A 271 -16.51 17.09 -11.55
C PRO A 271 -15.46 17.68 -12.50
N ASN A 272 -14.29 18.01 -11.97
CA ASN A 272 -13.09 18.25 -12.76
C ASN A 272 -12.28 16.95 -12.85
N LEU A 273 -12.26 16.33 -14.02
CA LEU A 273 -11.60 15.06 -14.28
C LEU A 273 -10.30 15.22 -15.10
N ASP A 274 -9.80 16.42 -15.29
CA ASP A 274 -8.63 16.69 -16.16
C ASP A 274 -7.41 15.85 -15.77
N LYS A 275 -7.12 15.76 -14.47
CA LYS A 275 -6.01 14.93 -13.96
C LYS A 275 -6.18 13.45 -14.30
N TRP A 276 -7.39 12.92 -14.19
CA TRP A 276 -7.69 11.52 -14.49
C TRP A 276 -7.67 11.24 -16.00
N ASN A 277 -8.09 12.20 -16.82
CA ASN A 277 -7.97 12.12 -18.28
C ASN A 277 -6.49 12.09 -18.70
N ASP A 278 -5.62 12.95 -18.12
CA ASP A 278 -4.18 12.93 -18.40
C ASP A 278 -3.53 11.57 -18.03
N VAL A 279 -3.91 11.00 -16.90
CA VAL A 279 -3.42 9.64 -16.52
C VAL A 279 -3.93 8.59 -17.50
N ALA A 280 -5.21 8.64 -17.90
CA ALA A 280 -5.77 7.70 -18.87
C ALA A 280 -5.05 7.80 -20.24
N ASP A 281 -4.71 9.00 -20.69
CA ASP A 281 -3.93 9.21 -21.91
C ASP A 281 -2.54 8.57 -21.82
N ARG A 282 -1.87 8.66 -20.66
CA ARG A 282 -0.57 8.01 -20.41
C ARG A 282 -0.66 6.50 -20.38
N VAL A 283 -1.77 5.95 -19.86
CA VAL A 283 -2.04 4.51 -19.87
C VAL A 283 -2.26 3.98 -21.30
N HIS A 284 -3.03 4.73 -22.12
CA HIS A 284 -3.44 4.27 -23.45
C HIS A 284 -2.42 4.53 -24.55
N SER A 285 -1.53 5.53 -24.37
CA SER A 285 -0.62 5.99 -25.40
C SER A 285 0.81 6.19 -24.90
N PRO A 286 1.48 5.11 -24.42
CA PRO A 286 2.89 5.18 -24.05
C PRO A 286 3.75 5.38 -25.30
N GLU A 287 4.85 6.14 -25.17
CA GLU A 287 5.82 6.43 -26.25
C GLU A 287 6.87 5.35 -26.42
N GLY A 288 6.89 4.32 -25.57
CA GLY A 288 7.81 3.20 -25.57
C GLY A 288 7.60 2.30 -24.38
N GLU A 289 8.48 1.32 -24.23
CA GLU A 289 8.42 0.35 -23.14
C GLU A 289 9.80 0.19 -22.49
N VAL A 290 9.79 -0.12 -21.20
CA VAL A 290 11.00 -0.51 -20.44
C VAL A 290 10.74 -1.80 -19.67
N ASN A 291 11.75 -2.68 -19.64
CA ASN A 291 11.69 -3.94 -18.90
C ASN A 291 12.53 -3.82 -17.64
N ILE A 292 11.92 -4.03 -16.47
CA ILE A 292 12.57 -3.92 -15.16
C ILE A 292 12.47 -5.26 -14.45
N ALA A 293 13.61 -5.81 -14.03
CA ALA A 293 13.67 -7.00 -13.19
C ALA A 293 13.51 -6.63 -11.72
N ILE A 294 12.53 -7.23 -11.03
CA ILE A 294 12.43 -7.18 -9.57
C ILE A 294 12.97 -8.49 -8.99
N VAL A 295 14.14 -8.42 -8.38
CA VAL A 295 14.81 -9.58 -7.78
C VAL A 295 14.38 -9.72 -6.33
N GLY A 296 13.40 -10.58 -6.07
CA GLY A 296 12.70 -10.70 -4.79
C GLY A 296 12.46 -12.12 -4.30
N LYS A 297 11.69 -12.26 -3.21
CA LYS A 297 11.35 -13.56 -2.57
C LYS A 297 9.93 -14.03 -2.88
N TYR A 298 9.00 -13.09 -3.11
CA TYR A 298 7.56 -13.35 -3.20
C TYR A 298 7.06 -13.18 -4.63
N THR A 299 7.84 -13.66 -5.58
CA THR A 299 7.65 -13.43 -7.01
C THR A 299 6.35 -14.02 -7.58
N GLN A 300 5.71 -14.94 -6.85
CA GLN A 300 4.41 -15.54 -7.22
C GLN A 300 3.20 -14.75 -6.68
N LEU A 301 3.42 -13.70 -5.88
CA LEU A 301 2.36 -12.94 -5.23
C LEU A 301 2.58 -11.43 -5.45
N GLU A 302 1.94 -10.89 -6.47
CA GLU A 302 2.05 -9.47 -6.83
C GLU A 302 1.62 -8.52 -5.71
N ASP A 303 0.62 -8.91 -4.90
CA ASP A 303 0.12 -8.11 -3.79
C ASP A 303 1.16 -7.93 -2.65
N ALA A 304 2.20 -8.77 -2.58
CA ALA A 304 3.30 -8.60 -1.62
C ALA A 304 4.21 -7.40 -1.94
N TYR A 305 4.17 -6.91 -3.18
CA TYR A 305 4.98 -5.79 -3.69
C TYR A 305 4.11 -4.73 -4.38
N LYS A 306 2.87 -4.61 -3.95
CA LYS A 306 1.86 -3.75 -4.60
C LYS A 306 2.34 -2.32 -4.77
N SER A 307 2.83 -1.67 -3.72
CA SER A 307 3.29 -0.28 -3.79
C SER A 307 4.50 -0.12 -4.71
N ILE A 308 5.39 -1.11 -4.81
CA ILE A 308 6.54 -1.07 -5.75
C ILE A 308 6.05 -1.11 -7.19
N ALA A 309 5.14 -2.03 -7.52
CA ALA A 309 4.58 -2.13 -8.86
C ALA A 309 3.84 -0.84 -9.26
N GLU A 310 3.06 -0.27 -8.34
CA GLU A 310 2.37 1.00 -8.56
C GLU A 310 3.35 2.17 -8.71
N ALA A 311 4.41 2.24 -7.88
CA ALA A 311 5.40 3.31 -7.96
C ALA A 311 6.21 3.25 -9.27
N LEU A 312 6.55 2.06 -9.77
CA LEU A 312 7.14 1.88 -11.11
C LEU A 312 6.19 2.33 -12.21
N THR A 313 4.91 2.01 -12.09
CA THR A 313 3.86 2.46 -13.01
C THR A 313 3.75 3.99 -13.03
N HIS A 314 3.82 4.64 -11.85
CA HIS A 314 3.84 6.11 -11.75
C HIS A 314 5.09 6.72 -12.41
N GLY A 315 6.26 6.09 -12.19
CA GLY A 315 7.50 6.46 -12.91
C GLY A 315 7.33 6.34 -14.42
N GLY A 316 6.62 5.30 -14.88
CA GLY A 316 6.22 5.12 -16.28
C GLY A 316 5.34 6.26 -16.79
N PHE A 317 4.35 6.69 -16.02
CA PHE A 317 3.50 7.84 -16.39
C PHE A 317 4.31 9.11 -16.53
N ALA A 318 5.24 9.40 -15.61
CA ALA A 318 6.10 10.58 -15.68
C ALA A 318 6.99 10.58 -16.92
N ASN A 319 7.45 9.41 -17.38
CA ASN A 319 8.35 9.25 -18.51
C ASN A 319 7.63 8.89 -19.84
N ARG A 320 6.29 8.79 -19.82
CA ARG A 320 5.45 8.36 -20.96
C ARG A 320 5.86 7.00 -21.54
N VAL A 321 6.26 6.07 -20.68
CA VAL A 321 6.62 4.71 -21.08
C VAL A 321 5.77 3.69 -20.33
N LYS A 322 5.51 2.56 -20.96
CA LYS A 322 4.98 1.39 -20.28
C LYS A 322 6.13 0.69 -19.57
N VAL A 323 5.95 0.41 -18.28
CA VAL A 323 6.89 -0.39 -17.50
C VAL A 323 6.40 -1.84 -17.50
N ASN A 324 7.19 -2.74 -18.06
CA ASN A 324 6.99 -4.17 -17.95
C ASN A 324 7.82 -4.67 -16.76
N ILE A 325 7.17 -5.32 -15.81
CA ILE A 325 7.80 -5.82 -14.59
C ILE A 325 7.95 -7.33 -14.72
N ASP A 326 9.18 -7.81 -14.57
CA ASP A 326 9.49 -9.23 -14.49
C ASP A 326 9.96 -9.58 -13.08
N TRP A 327 9.28 -10.57 -12.50
CA TRP A 327 9.53 -11.04 -11.15
C TRP A 327 10.56 -12.17 -11.18
N VAL A 328 11.76 -11.91 -10.67
CA VAL A 328 12.87 -12.86 -10.64
C VAL A 328 13.05 -13.37 -9.22
N ASP A 329 12.96 -14.69 -9.02
CA ASP A 329 13.23 -15.30 -7.71
C ASP A 329 14.72 -15.26 -7.40
N ALA A 330 15.08 -14.54 -6.34
CA ALA A 330 16.47 -14.39 -5.92
C ALA A 330 17.15 -15.74 -5.58
N GLU A 331 16.41 -16.76 -5.17
CA GLU A 331 16.97 -18.09 -4.83
C GLU A 331 17.55 -18.83 -6.05
N ILE A 332 17.15 -18.45 -7.27
CA ILE A 332 17.75 -19.02 -8.50
C ILE A 332 19.26 -18.73 -8.53
N PHE A 333 19.66 -17.54 -8.10
CA PHE A 333 21.07 -17.11 -8.11
C PHE A 333 21.92 -17.75 -7.01
N ASP A 334 21.35 -18.49 -6.07
CA ASP A 334 22.13 -19.32 -5.15
C ASP A 334 22.90 -20.43 -5.90
N ARG A 335 22.36 -20.86 -7.06
CA ARG A 335 22.86 -21.99 -7.86
C ARG A 335 23.29 -21.62 -9.27
N GLU A 336 22.75 -20.54 -9.83
CA GLU A 336 22.94 -20.12 -11.20
C GLU A 336 23.65 -18.75 -11.28
N ASP A 337 24.28 -18.48 -12.41
CA ASP A 337 24.84 -17.17 -12.71
C ASP A 337 23.69 -16.17 -12.97
N PRO A 338 23.70 -14.97 -12.39
CA PRO A 338 22.71 -13.95 -12.67
C PRO A 338 22.66 -13.48 -14.14
N ALA A 339 23.80 -13.49 -14.85
CA ALA A 339 23.92 -12.89 -16.18
C ALA A 339 22.85 -13.40 -17.18
N PRO A 340 22.64 -14.73 -17.39
CA PRO A 340 21.65 -15.22 -18.34
C PRO A 340 20.20 -14.81 -17.99
N HIS A 341 19.94 -14.48 -16.72
CA HIS A 341 18.61 -14.13 -16.23
C HIS A 341 18.37 -12.62 -16.19
N LEU A 342 19.45 -11.81 -16.14
CA LEU A 342 19.35 -10.36 -15.99
C LEU A 342 19.81 -9.60 -17.24
N GLU A 343 20.47 -10.26 -18.20
CA GLU A 343 20.77 -9.67 -19.50
C GLU A 343 19.49 -9.30 -20.25
N GLY A 344 19.46 -8.09 -20.80
CA GLY A 344 18.31 -7.57 -21.55
C GLY A 344 17.28 -6.79 -20.72
N PHE A 345 17.42 -6.76 -19.39
CA PHE A 345 16.65 -5.80 -18.59
C PHE A 345 17.30 -4.41 -18.62
N HIS A 346 16.44 -3.39 -18.62
CA HIS A 346 16.88 -1.99 -18.68
C HIS A 346 17.20 -1.44 -17.29
N ALA A 347 16.72 -2.09 -16.22
CA ALA A 347 17.03 -1.76 -14.85
C ALA A 347 16.72 -2.95 -13.91
N ILE A 348 17.32 -2.95 -12.73
CA ILE A 348 17.15 -3.97 -11.68
C ILE A 348 16.70 -3.29 -10.39
N LEU A 349 15.61 -3.77 -9.78
CA LEU A 349 15.15 -3.36 -8.48
C LEU A 349 15.25 -4.52 -7.50
N VAL A 350 15.87 -4.29 -6.33
CA VAL A 350 15.91 -5.24 -5.23
C VAL A 350 15.05 -4.70 -4.08
N PRO A 351 13.89 -5.32 -3.81
CA PRO A 351 12.93 -4.82 -2.83
C PRO A 351 13.34 -5.14 -1.40
N GLY A 352 12.63 -4.51 -0.46
CA GLY A 352 12.64 -4.82 0.96
C GLY A 352 12.24 -6.29 1.26
N GLY A 353 12.40 -6.68 2.50
CA GLY A 353 12.05 -8.00 3.01
C GLY A 353 12.76 -8.33 4.32
N PHE A 354 12.47 -9.48 4.89
CA PHE A 354 13.06 -9.97 6.14
C PHE A 354 13.58 -11.40 5.99
N GLY A 355 14.60 -11.75 6.78
CA GLY A 355 15.17 -13.10 6.88
C GLY A 355 16.14 -13.47 5.75
N GLU A 356 16.88 -14.56 5.97
CA GLU A 356 18.05 -14.96 5.18
C GLU A 356 17.73 -15.45 3.75
N ARG A 357 16.53 -15.99 3.51
CA ARG A 357 16.17 -16.63 2.24
C ARG A 357 16.35 -15.68 1.04
N GLY A 358 17.10 -16.10 0.01
CA GLY A 358 17.35 -15.37 -1.23
C GLY A 358 18.28 -14.15 -1.08
N THR A 359 18.98 -13.97 0.05
CA THR A 359 19.85 -12.81 0.27
C THR A 359 21.11 -12.88 -0.58
N GLU A 360 21.73 -14.05 -0.72
CA GLU A 360 22.91 -14.21 -1.59
C GLU A 360 22.58 -13.90 -3.06
N GLY A 361 21.40 -14.31 -3.52
CA GLY A 361 20.95 -13.97 -4.87
C GLY A 361 20.72 -12.47 -5.06
N LYS A 362 20.21 -11.77 -4.05
CA LYS A 362 20.07 -10.30 -4.08
C LYS A 362 21.42 -9.59 -4.10
N ILE A 363 22.42 -10.11 -3.35
CA ILE A 363 23.79 -9.60 -3.36
C ILE A 363 24.40 -9.75 -4.76
N LYS A 364 24.22 -10.93 -5.39
CA LYS A 364 24.71 -11.18 -6.76
C LYS A 364 24.01 -10.30 -7.80
N ALA A 365 22.71 -10.00 -7.62
CA ALA A 365 21.99 -9.07 -8.50
C ALA A 365 22.53 -7.64 -8.38
N ALA A 366 22.86 -7.18 -7.17
CA ALA A 366 23.52 -5.89 -6.96
C ALA A 366 24.92 -5.85 -7.58
N GLN A 367 25.70 -6.95 -7.45
CA GLN A 367 27.00 -7.09 -8.11
C GLN A 367 26.87 -7.01 -9.63
N PHE A 368 25.94 -7.77 -10.22
CA PHE A 368 25.69 -7.75 -11.66
C PHE A 368 25.36 -6.33 -12.14
N ALA A 369 24.45 -5.64 -11.45
CA ALA A 369 24.06 -4.28 -11.81
C ALA A 369 25.26 -3.33 -11.79
N ARG A 370 26.09 -3.38 -10.73
CA ARG A 370 27.30 -2.55 -10.59
C ARG A 370 28.32 -2.82 -11.69
N GLU A 371 28.62 -4.08 -11.97
CA GLU A 371 29.66 -4.47 -12.91
C GLU A 371 29.28 -4.27 -14.38
N HIS A 372 27.97 -4.33 -14.70
CA HIS A 372 27.44 -4.19 -16.07
C HIS A 372 26.81 -2.83 -16.35
N ASN A 373 26.92 -1.86 -15.42
CA ASN A 373 26.32 -0.52 -15.54
C ASN A 373 24.81 -0.53 -15.80
N VAL A 374 24.09 -1.51 -15.21
CA VAL A 374 22.63 -1.58 -15.27
C VAL A 374 22.04 -0.74 -14.14
N PRO A 375 21.11 0.20 -14.41
CA PRO A 375 20.44 0.98 -13.38
C PRO A 375 19.91 0.10 -12.24
N TYR A 376 20.24 0.47 -10.99
CA TYR A 376 19.92 -0.30 -9.80
C TYR A 376 19.20 0.55 -8.75
N LEU A 377 18.07 0.05 -8.23
CA LEU A 377 17.39 0.60 -7.05
C LEU A 377 17.28 -0.48 -5.96
N GLY A 378 17.96 -0.26 -4.84
CA GLY A 378 17.86 -1.12 -3.65
C GLY A 378 16.99 -0.47 -2.58
N ILE A 379 15.89 -1.11 -2.17
CA ILE A 379 14.96 -0.60 -1.16
C ILE A 379 15.12 -1.40 0.13
N CYS A 380 15.35 -0.73 1.26
CA CYS A 380 15.45 -1.31 2.60
C CYS A 380 16.48 -2.46 2.64
N LEU A 381 16.05 -3.72 2.68
CA LEU A 381 16.94 -4.88 2.57
C LEU A 381 17.78 -4.81 1.27
N GLY A 382 17.23 -4.29 0.17
CA GLY A 382 17.94 -4.14 -1.10
C GLY A 382 19.17 -3.21 -0.99
N MET A 383 19.05 -2.10 -0.25
CA MET A 383 20.22 -1.26 0.09
C MET A 383 21.23 -2.03 0.92
N GLN A 384 20.78 -2.75 1.95
CA GLN A 384 21.68 -3.55 2.79
C GLN A 384 22.45 -4.62 2.00
N MET A 385 21.78 -5.26 1.04
CA MET A 385 22.45 -6.24 0.15
C MET A 385 23.50 -5.58 -0.75
N ALA A 386 23.25 -4.39 -1.26
CA ALA A 386 24.23 -3.61 -2.02
C ALA A 386 25.42 -3.19 -1.16
N VAL A 387 25.22 -2.84 0.11
CA VAL A 387 26.30 -2.54 1.05
C VAL A 387 27.14 -3.79 1.36
N ILE A 388 26.49 -4.94 1.58
CA ILE A 388 27.20 -6.21 1.81
C ILE A 388 28.00 -6.60 0.56
N GLU A 389 27.46 -6.42 -0.63
CA GLU A 389 28.16 -6.64 -1.90
C GLU A 389 29.44 -5.78 -1.97
N ALA A 390 29.29 -4.46 -1.76
CA ALA A 390 30.43 -3.54 -1.77
C ALA A 390 31.47 -3.89 -0.69
N ALA A 391 31.04 -4.27 0.51
CA ALA A 391 31.92 -4.71 1.59
C ALA A 391 32.75 -5.93 1.19
N ARG A 392 32.10 -6.95 0.61
CA ARG A 392 32.77 -8.21 0.22
C ARG A 392 33.71 -8.02 -0.96
N ASN A 393 33.24 -7.41 -2.03
CA ASN A 393 33.91 -7.43 -3.32
C ASN A 393 34.84 -6.21 -3.52
N VAL A 394 34.59 -5.09 -2.87
CA VAL A 394 35.35 -3.86 -3.05
C VAL A 394 36.14 -3.46 -1.81
N ALA A 395 35.50 -3.41 -0.62
CA ALA A 395 36.16 -3.04 0.63
C ALA A 395 36.98 -4.20 1.26
N LYS A 396 37.08 -5.37 0.61
CA LYS A 396 37.87 -6.53 1.02
C LYS A 396 37.52 -7.11 2.39
N LEU A 397 36.22 -7.15 2.69
CA LEU A 397 35.63 -7.80 3.86
C LEU A 397 34.84 -9.05 3.41
N PRO A 398 35.52 -10.16 3.02
CA PRO A 398 34.89 -11.28 2.32
C PRO A 398 33.79 -12.00 3.11
N ASP A 399 33.82 -11.89 4.44
CA ASP A 399 32.84 -12.44 5.37
C ASP A 399 31.82 -11.40 5.87
N ALA A 400 31.67 -10.27 5.17
CA ALA A 400 30.66 -9.25 5.52
C ALA A 400 29.25 -9.83 5.40
N GLY A 401 28.38 -9.47 6.35
CA GLY A 401 27.00 -9.92 6.38
C GLY A 401 26.14 -9.10 7.34
N SER A 402 24.93 -9.62 7.64
CA SER A 402 23.98 -9.00 8.54
C SER A 402 23.81 -9.81 9.82
N GLU A 403 23.64 -9.15 10.97
CA GLU A 403 23.22 -9.80 12.22
C GLU A 403 21.84 -10.49 12.09
N GLU A 404 21.02 -10.09 11.13
CA GLU A 404 19.73 -10.74 10.85
C GLU A 404 19.88 -12.21 10.44
N PHE A 405 21.02 -12.57 9.83
CA PHE A 405 21.28 -13.92 9.30
C PHE A 405 22.17 -14.76 10.23
N ASP A 406 22.56 -14.23 11.39
CA ASP A 406 23.46 -14.88 12.33
C ASP A 406 22.64 -15.61 13.42
N HIS A 407 22.14 -16.81 13.08
CA HIS A 407 21.24 -17.59 13.95
C HIS A 407 21.96 -18.59 14.88
N GLU A 408 23.29 -18.76 14.76
CA GLU A 408 24.03 -19.68 15.62
C GLU A 408 24.41 -19.04 16.95
N ALA A 409 23.75 -19.43 18.03
CA ALA A 409 24.09 -18.98 19.38
C ALA A 409 25.56 -19.23 19.72
N GLY A 410 26.34 -18.17 19.83
CA GLY A 410 27.73 -18.18 20.31
C GLY A 410 28.83 -18.26 19.22
N LYS A 411 28.49 -18.29 17.93
CA LYS A 411 29.45 -18.14 16.84
C LYS A 411 28.98 -17.06 15.89
N LYS A 412 29.74 -15.96 15.75
CA LYS A 412 29.52 -14.98 14.70
C LYS A 412 29.90 -15.60 13.36
N ARG A 413 28.92 -15.80 12.48
CA ARG A 413 29.08 -16.33 11.13
C ARG A 413 29.63 -15.29 10.16
N PHE A 414 29.31 -14.00 10.42
CA PHE A 414 29.64 -12.89 9.57
C PHE A 414 30.33 -11.76 10.33
N THR A 415 31.13 -10.94 9.60
CA THR A 415 31.48 -9.58 10.02
C THR A 415 30.25 -8.70 9.81
N PRO A 416 29.56 -8.22 10.89
CA PRO A 416 28.29 -7.54 10.75
C PRO A 416 28.50 -6.12 10.21
N VAL A 417 28.28 -5.91 8.91
CA VAL A 417 28.19 -4.58 8.30
C VAL A 417 26.77 -4.02 8.33
N VAL A 418 25.81 -4.88 8.67
CA VAL A 418 24.42 -4.57 9.00
C VAL A 418 24.10 -5.14 10.37
N TYR A 419 23.58 -4.34 11.27
CA TYR A 419 23.39 -4.71 12.67
C TYR A 419 21.98 -4.41 13.18
N HIS A 420 21.58 -5.04 14.28
CA HIS A 420 20.27 -4.80 14.91
C HIS A 420 20.25 -3.42 15.57
N LEU A 421 19.31 -2.57 15.16
CA LEU A 421 19.13 -1.23 15.70
C LEU A 421 18.57 -1.30 17.14
N LYS A 422 19.37 -0.86 18.11
CA LYS A 422 19.01 -0.90 19.53
C LYS A 422 18.42 0.40 20.05
N GLU A 423 18.81 1.53 19.44
CA GLU A 423 18.34 2.86 19.82
C GLU A 423 18.31 3.81 18.63
N TRP A 424 17.30 4.66 18.56
CA TRP A 424 17.19 5.75 17.58
C TRP A 424 16.41 6.95 18.16
N VAL A 425 16.39 8.06 17.45
CA VAL A 425 15.63 9.24 17.82
C VAL A 425 14.35 9.28 16.98
N GLN A 426 13.21 9.47 17.66
CA GLN A 426 11.91 9.68 17.02
C GLN A 426 11.32 10.99 17.52
N GLY A 427 11.27 12.00 16.67
CA GLY A 427 10.99 13.37 17.09
C GLY A 427 12.03 13.86 18.10
N ASN A 428 11.61 14.18 19.31
CA ASN A 428 12.49 14.62 20.42
C ASN A 428 12.77 13.49 21.44
N GLU A 429 12.31 12.28 21.20
CA GLU A 429 12.44 11.17 22.15
C GLU A 429 13.46 10.13 21.66
N LYS A 430 14.24 9.61 22.62
CA LYS A 430 15.16 8.50 22.38
C LYS A 430 14.44 7.17 22.62
N VAL A 431 14.28 6.39 21.57
CA VAL A 431 13.67 5.05 21.64
C VAL A 431 14.77 4.03 21.86
N ASN A 432 14.59 3.15 22.85
CA ASN A 432 15.50 2.04 23.16
C ASN A 432 14.77 0.71 23.01
N ARG A 433 15.41 -0.29 22.43
CA ARG A 433 14.85 -1.62 22.18
C ARG A 433 15.82 -2.73 22.59
N LYS A 434 15.24 -3.88 22.96
CA LYS A 434 15.97 -5.12 23.26
C LYS A 434 15.66 -6.15 22.18
N VAL A 435 16.55 -7.13 22.02
CA VAL A 435 16.39 -8.22 21.04
C VAL A 435 15.15 -9.05 21.31
N ASP A 436 14.75 -9.20 22.57
CA ASP A 436 13.62 -10.02 23.02
C ASP A 436 12.30 -9.25 23.14
N ASP A 437 12.24 -8.00 22.70
CA ASP A 437 11.00 -7.22 22.66
C ASP A 437 10.00 -7.82 21.64
N ASP A 438 8.71 -7.57 21.85
CA ASP A 438 7.63 -8.02 20.96
C ASP A 438 7.92 -7.68 19.49
N LYS A 439 7.54 -8.58 18.58
CA LYS A 439 7.81 -8.38 17.14
C LYS A 439 6.90 -7.33 16.49
N GLY A 440 5.69 -7.12 17.02
CA GLY A 440 4.77 -6.10 16.53
C GLY A 440 5.12 -4.70 17.06
N GLY A 441 5.08 -3.66 16.20
CA GLY A 441 5.27 -2.27 16.59
C GLY A 441 6.65 -1.91 17.17
N THR A 442 7.67 -2.74 16.95
CA THR A 442 9.01 -2.58 17.55
C THR A 442 10.09 -2.19 16.52
N MET A 443 9.70 -1.88 15.29
CA MET A 443 10.57 -1.41 14.23
C MET A 443 10.69 0.13 14.23
N ARG A 444 11.65 0.65 13.48
CA ARG A 444 11.63 2.05 13.04
C ARG A 444 10.53 2.18 12.02
N LEU A 445 9.42 2.81 12.41
CA LEU A 445 8.16 2.88 11.65
C LEU A 445 7.72 4.32 11.42
N GLY A 446 7.24 4.61 10.22
CA GLY A 446 6.70 5.90 9.83
C GLY A 446 7.74 6.81 9.20
N ALA A 447 7.40 8.08 9.10
CA ALA A 447 8.22 9.08 8.44
C ALA A 447 9.38 9.56 9.33
N TYR A 448 10.56 9.67 8.73
CA TYR A 448 11.77 10.22 9.35
C TYR A 448 12.51 11.10 8.36
N ASP A 449 13.09 12.17 8.90
CA ASP A 449 13.91 13.10 8.14
C ASP A 449 15.26 12.48 7.78
N ALA A 450 15.77 12.82 6.59
CA ALA A 450 17.13 12.55 6.18
C ALA A 450 17.76 13.79 5.52
N VAL A 451 19.08 13.93 5.69
CA VAL A 451 19.90 14.99 5.10
C VAL A 451 20.74 14.41 3.98
N LEU A 452 20.61 14.97 2.79
CA LEU A 452 21.32 14.56 1.60
C LEU A 452 22.60 15.34 1.39
N SER A 453 23.65 14.68 0.92
CA SER A 453 24.92 15.30 0.59
C SER A 453 24.73 16.24 -0.62
N GLU A 454 25.16 17.49 -0.49
CA GLU A 454 25.11 18.46 -1.59
C GLU A 454 25.93 17.97 -2.79
N GLY A 455 25.35 18.05 -4.00
CA GLY A 455 25.97 17.59 -5.24
C GLY A 455 25.93 16.07 -5.46
N SER A 456 25.27 15.30 -4.57
CA SER A 456 25.01 13.88 -4.82
C SER A 456 23.91 13.70 -5.86
N LYS A 457 23.91 12.56 -6.56
CA LYS A 457 22.85 12.22 -7.52
C LYS A 457 21.47 12.22 -6.87
N VAL A 458 21.37 11.68 -5.66
CA VAL A 458 20.09 11.65 -4.94
C VAL A 458 19.59 13.05 -4.60
N ALA A 459 20.46 14.01 -4.22
CA ALA A 459 20.05 15.40 -3.98
C ALA A 459 19.56 16.08 -5.28
N GLU A 460 20.17 15.76 -6.43
CA GLU A 460 19.69 16.21 -7.75
C GLU A 460 18.32 15.62 -8.08
N VAL A 461 18.10 14.33 -7.83
CA VAL A 461 16.84 13.62 -8.10
C VAL A 461 15.70 14.18 -7.27
N TYR A 462 15.92 14.48 -5.98
CA TYR A 462 14.92 15.10 -5.11
C TYR A 462 14.77 16.60 -5.33
N GLY A 463 15.82 17.27 -5.79
CA GLY A 463 15.87 18.73 -5.92
C GLY A 463 15.96 19.47 -4.58
N THR A 464 16.35 18.78 -3.52
CA THR A 464 16.52 19.29 -2.16
C THR A 464 17.57 18.50 -1.40
N THR A 465 18.11 19.07 -0.31
CA THR A 465 19.05 18.40 0.60
C THR A 465 18.39 17.88 1.88
N THR A 466 17.08 18.04 2.03
CA THR A 466 16.33 17.48 3.17
C THR A 466 15.09 16.77 2.65
N ILE A 467 14.85 15.56 3.12
CA ILE A 467 13.71 14.73 2.74
C ILE A 467 13.07 14.11 3.97
N ASP A 468 11.85 13.68 3.82
CA ASP A 468 11.07 12.95 4.82
C ASP A 468 10.51 11.68 4.17
N GLU A 469 10.87 10.49 4.70
CA GLU A 469 10.54 9.22 4.09
C GLU A 469 10.06 8.18 5.09
N ARG A 470 9.22 7.22 4.65
CA ARG A 470 8.65 6.17 5.49
C ARG A 470 9.59 5.00 5.67
N HIS A 471 9.76 4.55 6.90
CA HIS A 471 10.60 3.43 7.29
C HIS A 471 9.77 2.26 7.83
N ARG A 472 10.32 1.04 7.62
CA ARG A 472 9.82 -0.22 8.20
C ARG A 472 10.95 -1.23 8.29
N HIS A 473 11.82 -1.12 9.29
CA HIS A 473 12.95 -2.02 9.44
C HIS A 473 13.49 -2.08 10.88
N ARG A 474 14.30 -3.12 11.17
CA ARG A 474 14.96 -3.38 12.45
C ARG A 474 16.47 -3.31 12.37
N TYR A 475 17.03 -3.46 11.17
CA TYR A 475 18.45 -3.54 10.93
C TYR A 475 18.91 -2.32 10.14
N GLU A 476 20.13 -1.89 10.43
CA GLU A 476 20.75 -0.70 9.85
C GLU A 476 22.17 -1.00 9.40
N VAL A 477 22.67 -0.28 8.41
CA VAL A 477 24.07 -0.29 8.00
C VAL A 477 24.92 0.31 9.12
N ASP A 478 26.04 -0.36 9.47
CA ASP A 478 26.94 0.11 10.54
C ASP A 478 27.89 1.17 10.00
N ILE A 479 27.69 2.41 10.46
CA ILE A 479 28.46 3.60 10.05
C ILE A 479 29.97 3.46 10.25
N LYS A 480 30.42 2.55 11.12
CA LYS A 480 31.86 2.33 11.38
C LYS A 480 32.62 1.83 10.14
N TYR A 481 31.92 1.25 9.16
CA TYR A 481 32.53 0.78 7.91
C TYR A 481 32.54 1.83 6.79
N ARG A 482 32.03 3.04 7.07
CA ARG A 482 31.90 4.12 6.09
C ARG A 482 33.22 4.40 5.36
N GLU A 483 34.33 4.62 6.09
CA GLU A 483 35.64 4.93 5.48
C GLU A 483 36.10 3.83 4.52
N ALA A 484 35.92 2.56 4.88
CA ALA A 484 36.33 1.43 4.05
C ALA A 484 35.46 1.31 2.78
N LEU A 485 34.15 1.55 2.89
CA LEU A 485 33.20 1.51 1.78
C LEU A 485 33.39 2.70 0.83
N GLU A 486 33.58 3.92 1.38
CA GLU A 486 33.85 5.12 0.57
C GLU A 486 35.23 5.07 -0.13
N ALA A 487 36.24 4.48 0.49
CA ALA A 487 37.52 4.20 -0.17
C ALA A 487 37.38 3.23 -1.35
N GLY A 488 36.35 2.38 -1.32
CA GLY A 488 35.96 1.49 -2.43
C GLY A 488 35.11 2.16 -3.50
N GLY A 489 34.59 3.36 -3.27
CA GLY A 489 33.76 4.13 -4.20
C GLY A 489 32.26 4.16 -3.88
N LEU A 490 31.75 3.38 -2.89
CA LEU A 490 30.36 3.49 -2.43
C LEU A 490 30.23 4.70 -1.52
N CYS A 491 29.41 5.68 -1.88
CA CYS A 491 29.19 6.90 -1.11
C CYS A 491 27.94 6.84 -0.24
N PHE A 492 28.03 7.36 0.97
CA PHE A 492 26.89 7.59 1.86
C PHE A 492 26.33 8.99 1.59
N SER A 493 25.36 9.05 0.70
CA SER A 493 24.79 10.30 0.18
C SER A 493 23.57 10.81 0.95
N GLY A 494 23.02 10.01 1.87
CA GLY A 494 21.94 10.40 2.78
C GLY A 494 22.16 9.86 4.19
N MET A 495 21.93 10.70 5.19
CA MET A 495 22.11 10.38 6.61
C MET A 495 20.93 10.86 7.43
N SER A 496 20.65 10.20 8.56
CA SER A 496 19.78 10.78 9.58
C SER A 496 20.29 12.17 10.02
N PRO A 497 19.42 13.08 10.51
CA PRO A 497 19.84 14.45 10.89
C PRO A 497 20.97 14.51 11.93
N ASP A 498 21.08 13.48 12.77
CA ASP A 498 22.18 13.37 13.76
C ASP A 498 23.47 12.74 13.18
N GLY A 499 23.46 12.37 11.90
CA GLY A 499 24.59 11.80 11.17
C GLY A 499 24.96 10.37 11.56
N ARG A 500 24.10 9.64 12.28
CA ARG A 500 24.41 8.31 12.81
C ARG A 500 23.95 7.16 11.93
N LEU A 501 22.77 7.32 11.30
CA LEU A 501 22.14 6.26 10.53
C LEU A 501 22.28 6.55 9.04
N PRO A 502 22.90 5.63 8.28
CA PRO A 502 22.94 5.71 6.82
C PRO A 502 21.54 5.48 6.23
N GLU A 503 21.05 6.47 5.50
CA GLU A 503 19.73 6.43 4.86
C GLU A 503 19.82 6.12 3.37
N ILE A 504 20.90 6.55 2.71
CA ILE A 504 21.09 6.39 1.27
C ILE A 504 22.55 6.12 0.96
N VAL A 505 22.77 5.16 0.06
CA VAL A 505 24.07 4.90 -0.57
C VAL A 505 23.97 5.02 -2.09
N GLU A 506 25.04 5.47 -2.74
CA GLU A 506 25.13 5.55 -4.20
C GLU A 506 26.55 5.25 -4.72
N TRP A 507 26.61 4.78 -5.96
CA TRP A 507 27.86 4.71 -6.72
C TRP A 507 27.94 5.91 -7.66
N PRO A 508 28.72 6.96 -7.37
CA PRO A 508 28.78 8.18 -8.17
C PRO A 508 29.24 7.96 -9.62
N ASP A 509 30.16 7.03 -9.82
CA ASP A 509 30.71 6.71 -11.15
C ASP A 509 29.80 5.77 -11.97
N HIS A 510 28.73 5.23 -11.36
CA HIS A 510 27.76 4.38 -12.04
C HIS A 510 26.66 5.25 -12.70
N PRO A 511 26.16 4.88 -13.90
CA PRO A 511 25.09 5.65 -14.56
C PRO A 511 23.90 5.94 -13.67
N TRP A 512 23.43 4.93 -12.92
CA TRP A 512 22.37 5.09 -11.90
C TRP A 512 22.39 3.93 -10.91
N PHE A 513 22.88 4.13 -9.71
CA PHE A 513 22.90 3.12 -8.67
C PHE A 513 22.63 3.77 -7.31
N ILE A 514 21.43 3.54 -6.77
CA ILE A 514 20.99 4.11 -5.48
C ILE A 514 20.38 3.01 -4.62
N GLY A 515 20.81 2.96 -3.37
CA GLY A 515 20.19 2.14 -2.32
C GLY A 515 19.61 3.06 -1.23
N VAL A 516 18.40 2.79 -0.78
CA VAL A 516 17.71 3.56 0.27
C VAL A 516 17.22 2.67 1.39
N GLN A 517 17.34 3.11 2.66
CA GLN A 517 16.90 2.35 3.83
C GLN A 517 15.39 2.42 4.04
N PHE A 518 14.78 3.49 3.60
CA PHE A 518 13.34 3.76 3.66
C PHE A 518 12.57 3.13 2.49
N HIS A 519 11.25 3.31 2.47
CA HIS A 519 10.32 2.76 1.51
C HIS A 519 9.68 3.85 0.64
N PRO A 520 10.35 4.33 -0.43
CA PRO A 520 9.85 5.42 -1.27
C PRO A 520 8.59 5.04 -2.05
N GLU A 521 8.36 3.74 -2.28
CA GLU A 521 7.16 3.22 -2.94
C GLU A 521 5.86 3.61 -2.21
N LEU A 522 5.92 3.76 -0.88
CA LEU A 522 4.75 4.08 -0.04
C LEU A 522 4.25 5.52 -0.23
N LYS A 523 5.08 6.42 -0.75
CA LYS A 523 4.72 7.84 -0.98
C LYS A 523 4.40 8.17 -2.44
N SER A 524 4.64 7.25 -3.38
CA SER A 524 4.42 7.48 -4.81
C SER A 524 2.93 7.56 -5.16
N LYS A 525 2.56 8.53 -6.01
CA LYS A 525 1.19 8.79 -6.48
C LYS A 525 1.16 8.99 -8.00
N PRO A 526 0.04 8.70 -8.69
CA PRO A 526 -0.04 8.84 -10.14
C PRO A 526 0.14 10.28 -10.64
N PHE A 527 -0.24 11.28 -9.83
CA PHE A 527 -0.11 12.70 -10.15
C PHE A 527 1.17 13.33 -9.60
N ASP A 528 1.84 12.65 -8.68
CA ASP A 528 3.09 13.06 -8.05
C ASP A 528 3.97 11.82 -7.86
N PRO A 529 4.52 11.29 -8.97
CA PRO A 529 5.42 10.13 -8.94
C PRO A 529 6.64 10.42 -8.09
N HIS A 530 6.95 9.51 -7.16
CA HIS A 530 8.08 9.68 -6.26
C HIS A 530 9.38 9.92 -7.05
N PRO A 531 10.23 10.89 -6.66
CA PRO A 531 11.41 11.31 -7.42
C PRO A 531 12.34 10.15 -7.82
N LEU A 532 12.60 9.22 -6.90
CA LEU A 532 13.45 8.05 -7.18
C LEU A 532 12.87 7.15 -8.26
N PHE A 533 11.57 6.84 -8.22
CA PHE A 533 10.95 5.99 -9.24
C PHE A 533 10.85 6.70 -10.60
N ARG A 534 10.55 8.01 -10.59
CA ARG A 534 10.56 8.81 -11.82
C ARG A 534 11.93 8.78 -12.49
N ASP A 535 12.99 9.00 -11.74
CA ASP A 535 14.36 9.08 -12.28
C ASP A 535 14.92 7.69 -12.61
N PHE A 536 14.61 6.66 -11.80
CA PHE A 536 14.98 5.28 -12.08
C PHE A 536 14.39 4.77 -13.40
N VAL A 537 13.11 5.03 -13.65
CA VAL A 537 12.46 4.67 -14.92
C VAL A 537 13.02 5.50 -16.08
N ARG A 538 13.40 6.76 -15.84
CA ARG A 538 14.13 7.56 -16.84
C ARG A 538 15.47 6.92 -17.19
N ALA A 539 16.24 6.50 -16.21
CA ALA A 539 17.51 5.81 -16.45
C ALA A 539 17.31 4.49 -17.23
N ALA A 540 16.28 3.70 -16.90
CA ALA A 540 15.90 2.52 -17.67
C ALA A 540 15.53 2.86 -19.12
N LYS A 541 14.80 3.95 -19.36
CA LYS A 541 14.46 4.45 -20.71
C LYS A 541 15.71 4.85 -21.50
N ASP A 542 16.69 5.46 -20.83
CA ASP A 542 17.94 5.86 -21.49
C ASP A 542 18.74 4.62 -21.94
N VAL A 543 18.81 3.57 -21.11
CA VAL A 543 19.40 2.27 -21.48
C VAL A 543 18.66 1.63 -22.64
N SER A 544 17.33 1.60 -22.63
CA SER A 544 16.52 0.99 -23.70
C SER A 544 16.70 1.63 -25.07
N ARG A 545 17.21 2.87 -25.13
CA ARG A 545 17.51 3.58 -26.39
C ARG A 545 18.92 3.31 -26.92
N LEU A 546 19.77 2.69 -26.11
CA LEU A 546 21.15 2.33 -26.48
C LEU A 546 21.25 0.92 -27.05
N VAL A 547 20.22 0.10 -26.88
CA VAL A 547 20.06 -1.25 -27.44
C VAL A 547 19.17 -1.20 -28.68
#